data_90a80e3a5895f87787a77c9c34bdd331
#
_entry.id   90a80e3a5895f87787a77c9c34bdd331
#
_cell.length_a   1.000
_cell.length_b   1.000
_cell.length_c   1.000
_cell.angle_alpha   90.00
_cell.angle_beta   90.00
_cell.angle_gamma   90.00
#
_symmetry.space_group_name_H-M   'P 1'
#
loop_
_entity.id
_entity.type
_entity.pdbx_description
1 polymer ?
#
loop_
_entity_poly.entity_id
_entity_poly.type
_entity_poly.pdbx_seq_one_letter_code
_entity_poly.pdbx_strand_id
1 'polypeptide(L)'
;MVKHLLLIGTGGFIGSIARYFVSRLNDRVDWLSLPLGTLAVNVAGSLLIGFLIGISEKSPLLTVELRMFLMVGLCGGFTTFSSFSGENLTLLRNGQFLPLFLYTGLSIILGFTAVYLGYISTKLLN
;
A
#
# COMPACT_ATOMS: atom_id res chain seq x y z
N MET A 1 10.62 -5.36 23.49
CA MET A 1 9.26 -5.70 22.99
C MET A 1 8.33 -4.49 23.03
N VAL A 2 8.11 -3.85 24.19
CA VAL A 2 7.19 -2.67 24.29
C VAL A 2 7.56 -1.55 23.32
N LYS A 3 8.85 -1.22 23.16
CA LYS A 3 9.32 -0.21 22.20
C LYS A 3 8.90 -0.54 20.77
N HIS A 4 9.01 -1.80 20.34
CA HIS A 4 8.60 -2.22 18.99
C HIS A 4 7.08 -2.09 18.81
N LEU A 5 6.28 -2.45 19.82
CA LEU A 5 4.83 -2.30 19.77
C LEU A 5 4.41 -0.83 19.65
N LEU A 6 5.08 0.07 20.36
CA LEU A 6 4.84 1.51 20.25
C LEU A 6 5.21 2.06 18.88
N LEU A 7 6.33 1.62 18.31
CA LEU A 7 6.76 2.02 16.97
C LEU A 7 5.79 1.52 15.88
N ILE A 8 5.38 0.26 15.96
CA ILE A 8 4.38 -0.30 15.05
C ILE A 8 3.04 0.43 15.20
N GLY A 9 2.60 0.65 16.43
CA GLY A 9 1.34 1.33 16.71
C GLY A 9 1.31 2.76 16.20
N THR A 10 2.35 3.54 16.43
CA THR A 10 2.45 4.93 15.94
C THR A 10 2.57 4.98 14.42
N GLY A 11 3.38 4.11 13.82
CA GLY A 11 3.47 3.99 12.35
C GLY A 11 2.13 3.60 11.74
N GLY A 12 1.45 2.61 12.32
CA GLY A 12 0.13 2.16 11.88
C GLY A 12 -0.95 3.22 12.01
N PHE A 13 -0.93 3.99 13.10
CA PHE A 13 -1.81 5.15 13.28
C PHE A 13 -1.64 6.16 12.15
N ILE A 14 -0.41 6.56 11.86
CA ILE A 14 -0.11 7.51 10.77
C ILE A 14 -0.52 6.92 9.42
N GLY A 15 -0.15 5.66 9.16
CA GLY A 15 -0.48 4.99 7.91
C GLY A 15 -1.99 4.87 7.68
N SER A 16 -2.75 4.51 8.70
CA SER A 16 -4.21 4.38 8.62
C SER A 16 -4.90 5.72 8.35
N ILE A 17 -4.44 6.80 8.98
CA ILE A 17 -4.97 8.15 8.72
C ILE A 17 -4.63 8.58 7.29
N ALA A 18 -3.40 8.40 6.85
CA ALA A 18 -3.00 8.72 5.47
C ALA A 18 -3.83 7.94 4.45
N ARG A 19 -4.06 6.64 4.70
CA ARG A 19 -4.95 5.81 3.88
C ARG A 19 -6.37 6.39 3.81
N TYR A 20 -6.93 6.78 4.95
CA TYR A 20 -8.27 7.36 5.00
C TYR A 20 -8.39 8.56 4.06
N PHE A 21 -7.42 9.48 4.09
CA PHE A 21 -7.46 10.65 3.22
C PHE A 21 -7.34 10.30 1.74
N VAL A 22 -6.45 9.40 1.37
CA VAL A 22 -6.28 8.99 -0.04
C VAL A 22 -7.48 8.19 -0.53
N SER A 23 -8.05 7.31 0.31
CA SER A 23 -9.22 6.51 -0.07
C SER A 23 -10.47 7.34 -0.34
N ARG A 24 -10.54 8.58 0.13
CA ARG A 24 -11.62 9.51 -0.22
C ARG A 24 -11.66 9.87 -1.71
N LEU A 25 -10.62 9.56 -2.48
CA LEU A 25 -10.67 9.62 -3.94
C LEU A 25 -11.75 8.69 -4.52
N ASN A 26 -12.09 7.60 -3.84
CA ASN A 26 -13.18 6.71 -4.29
C ASN A 26 -14.52 7.44 -4.39
N ASP A 27 -14.73 8.43 -3.52
CA ASP A 27 -15.98 9.20 -3.48
C ASP A 27 -15.99 10.38 -4.46
N ARG A 28 -14.83 10.80 -4.95
CA ARG A 28 -14.66 12.01 -5.74
C ARG A 28 -14.42 11.76 -7.21
N VAL A 29 -13.86 10.61 -7.54
CA VAL A 29 -13.49 10.25 -8.92
C VAL A 29 -14.17 8.95 -9.28
N ASP A 30 -15.17 9.04 -10.14
CA ASP A 30 -15.81 7.85 -10.72
C ASP A 30 -15.25 7.63 -12.12
N TRP A 31 -14.30 6.71 -12.22
CA TRP A 31 -13.77 6.25 -13.49
C TRP A 31 -13.98 4.74 -13.60
N LEU A 32 -14.92 4.33 -14.45
CA LEU A 32 -15.28 2.93 -14.67
C LEU A 32 -15.71 2.18 -13.40
N SER A 33 -16.21 2.89 -12.39
CA SER A 33 -16.57 2.36 -11.06
C SER A 33 -15.37 1.74 -10.31
N LEU A 34 -14.14 2.09 -10.68
CA LEU A 34 -12.95 1.59 -10.01
C LEU A 34 -12.70 2.33 -8.69
N PRO A 35 -12.37 1.62 -7.61
CA PRO A 35 -11.95 2.24 -6.35
C PRO A 35 -10.52 2.79 -6.45
N LEU A 36 -10.37 3.95 -7.10
CA LEU A 36 -9.06 4.53 -7.42
C LEU A 36 -8.25 4.92 -6.19
N GLY A 37 -8.93 5.34 -5.11
CA GLY A 37 -8.25 5.68 -3.87
C GLY A 37 -7.58 4.47 -3.22
N THR A 38 -8.26 3.34 -3.14
CA THR A 38 -7.70 2.09 -2.63
C THR A 38 -6.59 1.56 -3.54
N LEU A 39 -6.77 1.65 -4.87
CA LEU A 39 -5.74 1.30 -5.83
C LEU A 39 -4.48 2.16 -5.62
N ALA A 40 -4.64 3.47 -5.52
CA ALA A 40 -3.53 4.41 -5.31
C ALA A 40 -2.78 4.13 -3.98
N VAL A 41 -3.51 3.88 -2.90
CA VAL A 41 -2.96 3.52 -1.59
C VAL A 41 -2.10 2.26 -1.68
N ASN A 42 -2.63 1.21 -2.29
CA ASN A 42 -1.93 -0.07 -2.38
C ASN A 42 -0.72 0.00 -3.32
N VAL A 43 -0.82 0.72 -4.43
CA VAL A 43 0.30 0.92 -5.36
C VAL A 43 1.40 1.79 -4.72
N ALA A 44 1.04 2.91 -4.10
CA ALA A 44 1.99 3.79 -3.43
C ALA A 44 2.68 3.09 -2.25
N GLY A 45 1.92 2.34 -1.45
CA GLY A 45 2.49 1.54 -0.36
C GLY A 45 3.39 0.41 -0.85
N SER A 46 3.05 -0.21 -1.97
CA SER A 46 3.89 -1.23 -2.62
C SER A 46 5.21 -0.64 -3.13
N LEU A 47 5.16 0.55 -3.71
CA LEU A 47 6.37 1.27 -4.14
C LEU A 47 7.28 1.57 -2.93
N LEU A 48 6.70 2.07 -1.84
CA LEU A 48 7.42 2.40 -0.62
C LEU A 48 8.03 1.15 0.03
N ILE A 49 7.27 0.05 0.15
CA ILE A 49 7.80 -1.17 0.75
C ILE A 49 8.94 -1.75 -0.08
N GLY A 50 8.86 -1.73 -1.41
CA GLY A 50 9.94 -2.15 -2.29
C GLY A 50 11.21 -1.33 -2.10
N PHE A 51 11.06 -0.01 -2.01
CA PHE A 51 12.17 0.92 -1.73
C PHE A 51 12.81 0.64 -0.36
N LEU A 52 12.01 0.46 0.69
CA LEU A 52 12.51 0.14 2.03
C LEU A 52 13.23 -1.21 2.08
N ILE A 53 12.75 -2.21 1.36
CA ILE A 53 13.43 -3.50 1.22
C ILE A 53 14.82 -3.30 0.59
N GLY A 54 14.88 -2.57 -0.52
CA GLY A 54 16.14 -2.32 -1.22
C GLY A 54 17.16 -1.56 -0.37
N ILE A 55 16.73 -0.55 0.39
CA ILE A 55 17.62 0.16 1.34
C ILE A 55 18.08 -0.77 2.45
N SER A 56 17.19 -1.61 2.97
CA SER A 56 17.52 -2.51 4.09
C SER A 56 18.62 -3.53 3.75
N GLU A 57 18.75 -3.88 2.48
CA GLU A 57 19.79 -4.79 2.00
C GLU A 57 21.17 -4.12 1.85
N LYS A 58 21.17 -2.82 1.58
CA LYS A 58 22.39 -2.07 1.24
C LYS A 58 23.00 -1.28 2.39
N SER A 59 22.17 -0.88 3.34
CA SER A 59 22.59 0.10 4.34
C SER A 59 22.17 -0.30 5.76
N PRO A 60 23.09 -0.17 6.73
CA PRO A 60 22.76 -0.32 8.15
C PRO A 60 21.91 0.84 8.68
N LEU A 61 21.63 1.88 7.85
CA LEU A 61 20.82 3.03 8.23
C LEU A 61 19.38 2.64 8.58
N LEU A 62 18.85 1.58 7.97
CA LEU A 62 17.52 1.07 8.29
C LEU A 62 17.58 0.12 9.49
N THR A 63 17.63 0.70 10.68
CA THR A 63 17.66 -0.05 11.93
C THR A 63 16.41 -0.90 12.12
N VAL A 64 16.45 -1.84 13.06
CA VAL A 64 15.28 -2.69 13.40
C VAL A 64 14.10 -1.82 13.79
N GLU A 65 14.33 -0.76 14.55
CA GLU A 65 13.29 0.18 14.99
C GLU A 65 12.64 0.89 13.80
N LEU A 66 13.44 1.39 12.85
CA LEU A 66 12.92 2.03 11.64
C LEU A 66 12.12 1.06 10.77
N ARG A 67 12.54 -0.21 10.68
CA ARG A 67 11.76 -1.24 9.99
C ARG A 67 10.41 -1.48 10.67
N MET A 68 10.38 -1.57 11.99
CA MET A 68 9.13 -1.74 12.74
C MET A 68 8.19 -0.56 12.52
N PHE A 69 8.71 0.66 12.55
CA PHE A 69 7.91 1.85 12.31
C PHE A 69 7.44 1.99 10.85
N LEU A 70 8.37 1.90 9.88
CA LEU A 70 8.09 2.20 8.47
C LEU A 70 7.41 1.04 7.75
N MET A 71 7.95 -0.19 7.87
CA MET A 71 7.46 -1.31 7.08
C MET A 71 6.24 -1.96 7.74
N VAL A 72 6.34 -2.32 9.02
CA VAL A 72 5.25 -3.00 9.72
C VAL A 72 4.15 -2.02 10.09
N GLY A 73 4.52 -0.87 10.66
CA GLY A 73 3.56 0.16 11.10
C GLY A 73 3.00 0.96 9.92
N LEU A 74 3.81 1.85 9.36
CA LEU A 74 3.35 2.82 8.37
C LEU A 74 2.80 2.14 7.10
N CYS A 75 3.58 1.31 6.43
CA CYS A 75 3.14 0.61 5.22
C CYS A 75 2.00 -0.36 5.53
N GLY A 76 2.06 -1.10 6.63
CA GLY A 76 1.01 -2.01 7.06
C GLY A 76 -0.32 -1.32 7.36
N GLY A 77 -0.28 -0.13 7.98
CA GLY A 77 -1.47 0.68 8.22
C GLY A 77 -1.98 1.40 6.97
N PHE A 78 -1.08 1.79 6.08
CA PHE A 78 -1.42 2.51 4.85
C PHE A 78 -2.06 1.62 3.80
N THR A 79 -1.51 0.43 3.53
CA THR A 79 -2.05 -0.52 2.56
C THR A 79 -3.21 -1.34 3.13
N THR A 80 -4.07 -1.88 2.26
CA THR A 80 -5.24 -2.63 2.73
C THR A 80 -5.69 -3.69 1.73
N PHE A 81 -5.66 -4.94 2.15
CA PHE A 81 -6.25 -6.04 1.42
C PHE A 81 -7.75 -6.18 1.71
N SER A 82 -8.17 -5.89 2.94
CA SER A 82 -9.57 -6.04 3.35
C SER A 82 -10.50 -5.06 2.64
N SER A 83 -10.07 -3.79 2.45
CA SER A 83 -10.83 -2.83 1.66
C SER A 83 -10.93 -3.25 0.20
N PHE A 84 -9.82 -3.69 -0.40
CA PHE A 84 -9.77 -4.25 -1.74
C PHE A 84 -10.76 -5.42 -1.91
N SER A 85 -10.75 -6.36 -0.97
CA SER A 85 -11.66 -7.52 -1.01
C SER A 85 -13.12 -7.12 -0.86
N GLY A 86 -13.43 -6.21 0.06
CA GLY A 86 -14.77 -5.69 0.30
C GLY A 86 -15.33 -4.92 -0.90
N GLU A 87 -14.51 -4.11 -1.54
CA GLU A 87 -14.88 -3.37 -2.75
C GLU A 87 -15.16 -4.31 -3.92
N ASN A 88 -14.35 -5.37 -4.09
CA ASN A 88 -14.62 -6.41 -5.09
C ASN A 88 -15.93 -7.16 -4.81
N LEU A 89 -16.26 -7.42 -3.56
CA LEU A 89 -17.56 -7.99 -3.21
C LEU A 89 -18.71 -7.06 -3.63
N THR A 90 -18.55 -5.76 -3.41
CA THR A 90 -19.56 -4.77 -3.84
C THR A 90 -19.72 -4.75 -5.36
N LEU A 91 -18.62 -4.75 -6.12
CA LEU A 91 -18.65 -4.83 -7.57
C LEU A 91 -19.34 -6.12 -8.05
N LEU A 92 -19.04 -7.25 -7.43
CA LEU A 92 -19.65 -8.53 -7.75
C LEU A 92 -21.18 -8.52 -7.51
N ARG A 93 -21.61 -8.02 -6.34
CA ARG A 93 -23.03 -7.94 -5.98
C ARG A 93 -23.82 -7.01 -6.89
N ASN A 94 -23.20 -5.97 -7.42
CA ASN A 94 -23.79 -5.03 -8.35
C ASN A 94 -23.73 -5.50 -9.81
N GLY A 95 -23.20 -6.67 -10.09
CA GLY A 95 -23.03 -7.21 -11.44
C GLY A 95 -22.01 -6.48 -12.29
N GLN A 96 -21.10 -5.72 -11.66
CA GLN A 96 -20.08 -4.92 -12.35
C GLN A 96 -18.82 -5.78 -12.57
N PHE A 97 -18.92 -6.76 -13.48
CA PHE A 97 -17.85 -7.73 -13.70
C PHE A 97 -16.62 -7.15 -14.39
N LEU A 98 -16.79 -6.25 -15.36
CA LEU A 98 -15.64 -5.61 -16.02
C LEU A 98 -14.83 -4.76 -15.05
N PRO A 99 -15.42 -3.84 -14.24
CA PRO A 99 -14.67 -3.16 -13.18
C PRO A 99 -14.00 -4.12 -12.19
N LEU A 100 -14.66 -5.20 -11.80
CA LEU A 100 -14.10 -6.20 -10.89
C LEU A 100 -12.81 -6.81 -11.46
N PHE A 101 -12.82 -7.27 -12.70
CA PHE A 101 -11.65 -7.87 -13.34
C PHE A 101 -10.55 -6.85 -13.59
N LEU A 102 -10.89 -5.63 -14.02
CA LEU A 102 -9.93 -4.54 -14.20
C LEU A 102 -9.28 -4.14 -12.87
N TYR A 103 -10.07 -3.96 -11.84
CA TYR A 103 -9.58 -3.56 -10.51
C TYR A 103 -8.64 -4.62 -9.93
N THR A 104 -9.04 -5.88 -9.98
CA THR A 104 -8.22 -7.00 -9.50
C THR A 104 -6.93 -7.13 -10.31
N GLY A 105 -7.02 -7.12 -11.64
CA GLY A 105 -5.87 -7.22 -12.53
C GLY A 105 -4.89 -6.05 -12.37
N LEU A 106 -5.39 -4.82 -12.36
CA LEU A 106 -4.57 -3.62 -12.15
C LEU A 106 -3.92 -3.61 -10.76
N SER A 107 -4.64 -4.02 -9.72
CA SER A 107 -4.10 -4.09 -8.36
C SER A 107 -2.91 -5.05 -8.28
N ILE A 108 -3.02 -6.22 -8.88
CA ILE A 108 -1.94 -7.22 -8.89
C ILE A 108 -0.77 -6.75 -9.74
N ILE A 109 -1.02 -6.34 -10.98
CA ILE A 109 0.04 -5.95 -11.93
C ILE A 109 0.77 -4.71 -11.44
N LEU A 110 0.03 -3.65 -11.09
CA LEU A 110 0.63 -2.40 -10.63
C LEU A 110 1.27 -2.55 -9.25
N GLY A 111 0.69 -3.35 -8.36
CA GLY A 111 1.26 -3.63 -7.05
C GLY A 111 2.62 -4.33 -7.13
N PHE A 112 2.72 -5.41 -7.88
CA PHE A 112 3.98 -6.14 -8.07
C PHE A 112 5.01 -5.31 -8.82
N THR A 113 4.60 -4.60 -9.87
CA THR A 113 5.46 -3.68 -10.61
C THR A 113 6.00 -2.57 -9.69
N ALA A 114 5.14 -1.99 -8.84
CA ALA A 114 5.54 -0.94 -7.90
C ALA A 114 6.56 -1.42 -6.88
N VAL A 115 6.37 -2.62 -6.30
CA VAL A 115 7.36 -3.22 -5.39
C VAL A 115 8.72 -3.37 -6.10
N TYR A 116 8.70 -3.91 -7.31
CA TYR A 116 9.93 -4.10 -8.08
C TYR A 116 10.62 -2.78 -8.42
N LEU A 117 9.86 -1.78 -8.91
CA LEU A 117 10.40 -0.46 -9.23
C LEU A 117 10.95 0.24 -7.97
N GLY A 118 10.26 0.16 -6.84
CA GLY A 118 10.76 0.67 -5.57
C GLY A 118 12.08 0.00 -5.17
N TYR A 119 12.16 -1.32 -5.30
CA TYR A 119 13.36 -2.08 -5.00
C TYR A 119 14.55 -1.71 -5.90
N ILE A 120 14.35 -1.69 -7.22
CA ILE A 120 15.45 -1.36 -8.14
C ILE A 120 15.87 0.11 -8.10
N SER A 121 14.97 1.03 -7.71
CA SER A 121 15.33 2.45 -7.58
C SER A 121 16.48 2.67 -6.58
N THR A 122 16.59 1.83 -5.57
CA THR A 122 17.68 1.89 -4.59
C THR A 122 19.04 1.51 -5.19
N LYS A 123 19.04 0.73 -6.28
CA LYS A 123 20.28 0.35 -6.98
C LYS A 123 20.84 1.50 -7.82
N LEU A 124 20.02 2.49 -8.13
CA LEU A 124 20.40 3.69 -8.87
C LEU A 124 20.93 4.80 -7.97
N LEU A 125 20.80 4.67 -6.65
CA LEU A 125 21.23 5.65 -5.65
C LEU A 125 22.69 5.46 -5.19
N ASN A 126 23.52 4.78 -5.94
CA ASN A 126 24.95 4.60 -5.64
C ASN A 126 25.78 5.64 -6.35
#